data_bddf294627570224ea377e8530bff47f
#
_entry.id   bddf294627570224ea377e8530bff47f
#
_cell.length_a   1.000
_cell.length_b   1.000
_cell.length_c   1.000
_cell.angle_alpha   90.00
_cell.angle_beta   90.00
_cell.angle_gamma   90.00
#
_symmetry.space_group_name_H-M   'P 1'
#
loop_
_entity.id
_entity.type
_entity.pdbx_description
1 polymer ?
#
loop_
_entity_poly.entity_id
_entity_poly.type
_entity_poly.pdbx_seq_one_letter_code
_entity_poly.pdbx_strand_id
1 'polypeptide(L)'
;MGRLDVSSAEFWDLGSVDKELRRIYDICSGCRRCLPLCPSFKVLFDRLDVDAVDGEVEKLPTRDVKEVVDLCYQCKLCYNHCPYTPPHRWEVDFPRLMLRARAAEARKNGVTVQDRMLGNTELVGRLGSLAAPLSNWMNELGVHRAFMQAVAGIHKDRNLPKFHRRTFSSWFKSRPAARQTAERKIALFATCTVEYNDPATGRAAVRVLERNKVDVSLPPQRCCGMPYLDGGAVDEAKALITQNVQSLAAAVREGREIVVPGPTCSYMLKREYPWLDGSEDAKLVAGHTRDLFEYLAQLHAEGTLDTNFTRPVGPVTYHVPCHLRAQNIGVKSADVLRAIPGTQVHVVEKCSAVDGTWGFKKEYYELSLQTAKPLFDAIASAGAPVTATDCPLAALQIEQGTGRKAKHPIQVLADAYGLED
;
A
#
# COMPACT_ATOMS: atom_id res chain seq x y z
N MET A 1 7.07 -7.63 -23.87
CA MET A 1 5.70 -7.63 -23.26
C MET A 1 5.19 -9.04 -22.90
N GLY A 2 5.48 -10.11 -23.67
CA GLY A 2 4.94 -11.46 -23.41
C GLY A 2 5.31 -12.10 -22.08
N ARG A 3 6.51 -11.84 -21.56
CA ARG A 3 7.04 -12.51 -20.34
C ARG A 3 6.29 -12.21 -19.04
N LEU A 4 5.57 -11.08 -18.98
CA LEU A 4 4.77 -10.66 -17.82
C LEU A 4 3.27 -10.65 -18.13
N ASP A 5 2.85 -11.29 -19.20
CA ASP A 5 1.44 -11.43 -19.55
C ASP A 5 0.81 -12.58 -18.75
N VAL A 6 -0.06 -12.22 -17.80
CA VAL A 6 -0.76 -13.17 -16.92
C VAL A 6 -1.70 -14.14 -17.66
N SER A 7 -2.04 -13.84 -18.92
CA SER A 7 -2.86 -14.71 -19.78
C SER A 7 -2.05 -15.78 -20.51
N SER A 8 -0.72 -15.59 -20.60
CA SER A 8 0.16 -16.54 -21.32
C SER A 8 0.50 -17.75 -20.47
N ALA A 9 0.65 -18.92 -21.09
CA ALA A 9 1.13 -20.14 -20.43
C ALA A 9 2.57 -19.95 -19.90
N GLU A 10 3.39 -19.17 -20.61
CA GLU A 10 4.77 -18.87 -20.25
C GLU A 10 4.87 -18.16 -18.88
N PHE A 11 3.90 -17.30 -18.55
CA PHE A 11 3.86 -16.61 -17.25
C PHE A 11 3.89 -17.58 -16.08
N TRP A 12 3.24 -18.72 -16.21
CA TRP A 12 3.03 -19.73 -15.16
C TRP A 12 4.07 -20.85 -15.16
N ASP A 13 4.90 -20.93 -16.21
CA ASP A 13 5.92 -21.97 -16.33
C ASP A 13 7.13 -21.66 -15.44
N LEU A 14 7.40 -22.53 -14.47
CA LEU A 14 8.49 -22.34 -13.49
C LEU A 14 9.88 -22.33 -14.13
N GLY A 15 10.09 -23.05 -15.24
CA GLY A 15 11.36 -23.01 -15.97
C GLY A 15 11.59 -21.67 -16.65
N SER A 16 10.53 -21.12 -17.27
CA SER A 16 10.56 -19.76 -17.84
C SER A 16 10.75 -18.69 -16.74
N VAL A 17 10.14 -18.88 -15.57
CA VAL A 17 10.32 -17.99 -14.41
C VAL A 17 11.77 -17.99 -13.95
N ASP A 18 12.39 -19.17 -13.72
CA ASP A 18 13.78 -19.26 -13.27
C ASP A 18 14.74 -18.65 -14.28
N LYS A 19 14.53 -18.91 -15.57
CA LYS A 19 15.32 -18.30 -16.66
C LYS A 19 15.24 -16.77 -16.63
N GLU A 20 14.05 -16.21 -16.43
CA GLU A 20 13.87 -14.76 -16.41
C GLU A 20 14.41 -14.15 -15.10
N LEU A 21 14.30 -14.83 -13.95
CA LEU A 21 14.93 -14.42 -12.70
C LEU A 21 16.46 -14.31 -12.88
N ARG A 22 17.10 -15.34 -13.44
CA ARG A 22 18.55 -15.34 -13.69
C ARG A 22 18.96 -14.23 -14.65
N ARG A 23 18.22 -14.04 -15.75
CA ARG A 23 18.49 -12.94 -16.69
C ARG A 23 18.46 -11.56 -16.01
N ILE A 24 17.45 -11.32 -15.16
CA ILE A 24 17.33 -10.05 -14.45
C ILE A 24 18.40 -9.92 -13.36
N TYR A 25 18.71 -11.00 -12.65
CA TYR A 25 19.77 -10.99 -11.60
C TYR A 25 21.15 -10.70 -12.21
N ASP A 26 21.44 -11.19 -13.40
CA ASP A 26 22.67 -10.88 -14.13
C ASP A 26 22.78 -9.39 -14.46
N ILE A 27 21.71 -8.79 -14.99
CA ILE A 27 21.66 -7.34 -15.23
C ILE A 27 21.82 -6.57 -13.91
N CYS A 28 21.19 -7.01 -12.84
CA CYS A 28 21.29 -6.38 -11.52
C CYS A 28 22.70 -6.52 -10.93
N SER A 29 23.38 -7.66 -11.14
CA SER A 29 24.76 -7.90 -10.72
C SER A 29 25.72 -6.89 -11.35
N GLY A 30 25.58 -6.64 -12.65
CA GLY A 30 26.43 -5.64 -13.34
C GLY A 30 26.12 -4.19 -12.95
N CYS A 31 24.93 -3.90 -12.41
CA CYS A 31 24.48 -2.53 -12.11
C CYS A 31 24.57 -2.16 -10.61
N ARG A 32 24.13 -3.01 -9.71
CA ARG A 32 24.10 -2.90 -8.22
C ARG A 32 23.46 -1.64 -7.62
N ARG A 33 22.85 -0.80 -8.43
CA ARG A 33 22.25 0.48 -8.01
C ARG A 33 21.20 0.33 -6.91
N CYS A 34 20.50 -0.81 -6.86
CA CYS A 34 19.43 -1.09 -5.90
C CYS A 34 19.92 -1.69 -4.57
N LEU A 35 21.21 -1.91 -4.36
CA LEU A 35 21.79 -2.46 -3.14
C LEU A 35 21.23 -1.82 -1.85
N PRO A 36 21.10 -0.48 -1.73
CA PRO A 36 20.65 0.15 -0.50
C PRO A 36 19.12 0.15 -0.33
N LEU A 37 18.35 -0.38 -1.27
CA LEU A 37 16.89 -0.22 -1.26
C LEU A 37 16.19 -1.20 -0.32
N CYS A 38 16.60 -2.47 -0.32
CA CYS A 38 15.90 -3.49 0.47
C CYS A 38 16.74 -4.76 0.68
N PRO A 39 16.33 -5.64 1.64
CA PRO A 39 17.00 -6.90 1.92
C PRO A 39 17.13 -7.84 0.72
N SER A 40 16.14 -7.85 -0.19
CA SER A 40 16.15 -8.70 -1.39
C SER A 40 17.39 -8.45 -2.26
N PHE A 41 17.73 -7.17 -2.52
CA PHE A 41 18.95 -6.83 -3.29
C PHE A 41 20.22 -7.09 -2.50
N LYS A 42 20.20 -6.81 -1.19
CA LYS A 42 21.37 -7.10 -0.35
C LYS A 42 21.72 -8.59 -0.41
N VAL A 43 20.72 -9.46 -0.21
CA VAL A 43 20.93 -10.91 -0.26
C VAL A 43 21.35 -11.36 -1.66
N LEU A 44 20.75 -10.83 -2.74
CA LEU A 44 21.15 -11.15 -4.10
C LEU A 44 22.64 -10.92 -4.30
N PHE A 45 23.15 -9.74 -3.92
CA PHE A 45 24.56 -9.40 -4.14
C PHE A 45 25.50 -10.14 -3.18
N ASP A 46 25.08 -10.31 -1.92
CA ASP A 46 25.86 -11.12 -0.96
C ASP A 46 26.03 -12.57 -1.45
N ARG A 47 24.99 -13.16 -2.10
CA ARG A 47 25.05 -14.52 -2.68
C ARG A 47 25.90 -14.59 -3.96
N LEU A 48 25.87 -13.54 -4.77
CA LEU A 48 26.69 -13.45 -5.99
C LEU A 48 28.19 -13.25 -5.68
N ASP A 49 28.50 -12.57 -4.60
CA ASP A 49 29.89 -12.24 -4.22
C ASP A 49 30.61 -13.37 -3.45
N VAL A 50 29.95 -14.53 -3.25
CA VAL A 50 30.61 -15.71 -2.67
C VAL A 50 31.57 -16.33 -3.68
N ASP A 51 32.79 -16.69 -3.28
CA ASP A 51 33.84 -17.26 -4.14
C ASP A 51 33.36 -18.42 -5.04
N ALA A 52 32.45 -19.27 -4.52
CA ALA A 52 31.91 -20.39 -5.28
C ALA A 52 30.99 -19.98 -6.44
N VAL A 53 30.43 -18.77 -6.40
CA VAL A 53 29.53 -18.21 -7.40
C VAL A 53 30.29 -17.23 -8.30
N ASP A 54 31.16 -16.40 -7.72
CA ASP A 54 32.04 -15.46 -8.42
C ASP A 54 31.32 -14.60 -9.47
N GLY A 55 30.13 -14.06 -9.09
CA GLY A 55 29.30 -13.23 -9.95
C GLY A 55 28.52 -13.98 -11.03
N GLU A 56 28.73 -15.29 -11.21
CA GLU A 56 28.05 -16.10 -12.23
C GLU A 56 26.65 -16.53 -11.74
N VAL A 57 25.60 -15.85 -12.20
CA VAL A 57 24.21 -16.08 -11.79
C VAL A 57 23.75 -17.52 -12.01
N GLU A 58 24.27 -18.20 -13.04
CA GLU A 58 23.93 -19.61 -13.33
C GLU A 58 24.39 -20.56 -12.22
N LYS A 59 25.41 -20.19 -11.44
CA LYS A 59 25.88 -20.95 -10.29
C LYS A 59 25.05 -20.75 -9.02
N LEU A 60 24.10 -19.77 -8.99
CA LEU A 60 23.24 -19.57 -7.82
C LEU A 60 22.36 -20.80 -7.58
N PRO A 61 22.37 -21.38 -6.39
CA PRO A 61 21.42 -22.43 -6.01
C PRO A 61 19.98 -21.95 -6.08
N THR A 62 19.06 -22.81 -6.47
CA THR A 62 17.61 -22.48 -6.56
C THR A 62 17.06 -21.93 -5.26
N ARG A 63 17.55 -22.40 -4.09
CA ARG A 63 17.16 -21.88 -2.77
C ARG A 63 17.51 -20.39 -2.61
N ASP A 64 18.67 -19.97 -3.11
CA ASP A 64 19.16 -18.60 -2.98
C ASP A 64 18.38 -17.67 -3.94
N VAL A 65 18.07 -18.17 -5.15
CA VAL A 65 17.16 -17.49 -6.09
C VAL A 65 15.79 -17.26 -5.44
N LYS A 66 15.25 -18.29 -4.77
CA LYS A 66 13.98 -18.20 -4.05
C LYS A 66 14.05 -17.24 -2.86
N GLU A 67 15.12 -17.24 -2.08
CA GLU A 67 15.32 -16.33 -0.96
C GLU A 67 15.19 -14.86 -1.38
N VAL A 68 15.77 -14.49 -2.54
CA VAL A 68 15.64 -13.14 -3.10
C VAL A 68 14.17 -12.79 -3.42
N VAL A 69 13.40 -13.74 -3.95
CA VAL A 69 11.95 -13.57 -4.22
C VAL A 69 11.18 -13.38 -2.92
N ASP A 70 11.43 -14.20 -1.92
CA ASP A 70 10.73 -14.20 -0.64
C ASP A 70 10.99 -12.90 0.17
N LEU A 71 12.19 -12.34 0.06
CA LEU A 71 12.58 -11.09 0.71
C LEU A 71 12.03 -9.83 0.03
N CYS A 72 11.50 -9.94 -1.17
CA CYS A 72 10.89 -8.80 -1.86
C CYS A 72 9.52 -8.48 -1.25
N TYR A 73 9.39 -7.39 -0.51
CA TYR A 73 8.13 -6.94 0.07
C TYR A 73 7.34 -5.96 -0.82
N GLN A 74 7.54 -6.01 -2.12
CA GLN A 74 6.70 -5.38 -3.14
C GLN A 74 6.53 -3.85 -3.03
N CYS A 75 7.48 -3.11 -2.47
CA CYS A 75 7.43 -1.64 -2.35
C CYS A 75 7.48 -0.89 -3.70
N LYS A 76 7.79 -1.58 -4.80
CA LYS A 76 7.86 -1.08 -6.19
C LYS A 76 8.93 0.00 -6.46
N LEU A 77 9.66 0.49 -5.45
CA LEU A 77 10.62 1.59 -5.62
C LEU A 77 11.78 1.27 -6.57
N CYS A 78 12.19 0.01 -6.63
CA CYS A 78 13.25 -0.41 -7.55
C CYS A 78 12.87 -0.20 -9.03
N TYR A 79 11.56 -0.21 -9.37
CA TYR A 79 11.11 0.08 -10.72
C TYR A 79 11.43 1.51 -11.14
N ASN A 80 11.07 2.50 -10.31
CA ASN A 80 11.35 3.91 -10.58
C ASN A 80 12.85 4.25 -10.51
N HIS A 81 13.61 3.45 -9.76
CA HIS A 81 15.05 3.65 -9.58
C HIS A 81 15.89 3.03 -10.71
N CYS A 82 15.31 2.08 -11.45
CA CYS A 82 15.98 1.29 -12.45
C CYS A 82 16.07 2.05 -13.79
N PRO A 83 17.27 2.23 -14.38
CA PRO A 83 17.42 2.86 -15.70
C PRO A 83 17.04 1.90 -16.85
N TYR A 84 16.78 0.64 -16.56
CA TYR A 84 16.56 -0.41 -17.55
C TYR A 84 15.11 -0.86 -17.66
N THR A 85 14.16 -0.13 -17.03
CA THR A 85 12.73 -0.37 -17.20
C THR A 85 12.26 0.00 -18.61
N PRO A 86 11.12 -0.54 -19.10
CA PRO A 86 10.57 -0.13 -20.39
C PRO A 86 10.48 1.40 -20.54
N PRO A 87 10.85 1.95 -21.73
CA PRO A 87 11.07 1.28 -23.01
C PRO A 87 12.53 0.83 -23.26
N HIS A 88 13.36 0.69 -22.24
CA HIS A 88 14.71 0.19 -22.42
C HIS A 88 14.70 -1.25 -22.97
N ARG A 89 15.67 -1.62 -23.86
CA ARG A 89 15.75 -2.93 -24.52
C ARG A 89 15.79 -4.14 -23.58
N TRP A 90 16.21 -3.96 -22.34
CA TRP A 90 16.25 -5.02 -21.32
C TRP A 90 14.92 -5.24 -20.60
N GLU A 91 14.00 -4.29 -20.70
CA GLU A 91 12.63 -4.36 -20.13
C GLU A 91 12.59 -4.91 -18.70
N VAL A 92 13.45 -4.39 -17.82
CA VAL A 92 13.56 -4.85 -16.43
C VAL A 92 12.33 -4.40 -15.65
N ASP A 93 11.52 -5.35 -15.18
CA ASP A 93 10.47 -5.10 -14.20
C ASP A 93 10.63 -6.08 -13.02
N PHE A 94 11.56 -5.75 -12.13
CA PHE A 94 11.88 -6.58 -10.98
C PHE A 94 10.66 -6.85 -10.09
N PRO A 95 9.84 -5.86 -9.66
CA PRO A 95 8.72 -6.14 -8.77
C PRO A 95 7.65 -7.06 -9.39
N ARG A 96 7.32 -6.89 -10.68
CA ARG A 96 6.37 -7.80 -11.34
C ARG A 96 6.96 -9.18 -11.57
N LEU A 97 8.26 -9.29 -11.81
CA LEU A 97 8.90 -10.60 -11.89
C LEU A 97 8.85 -11.35 -10.55
N MET A 98 9.04 -10.65 -9.41
CA MET A 98 8.88 -11.26 -8.09
C MET A 98 7.43 -11.71 -7.85
N LEU A 99 6.43 -10.92 -8.26
CA LEU A 99 5.03 -11.34 -8.23
C LEU A 99 4.77 -12.56 -9.11
N ARG A 100 5.30 -12.57 -10.34
CA ARG A 100 5.19 -13.71 -11.25
C ARG A 100 5.76 -14.98 -10.63
N ALA A 101 6.93 -14.90 -10.02
CA ALA A 101 7.58 -16.04 -9.38
C ALA A 101 6.71 -16.62 -8.24
N ARG A 102 6.16 -15.76 -7.37
CA ARG A 102 5.24 -16.19 -6.31
C ARG A 102 3.94 -16.77 -6.86
N ALA A 103 3.38 -16.14 -7.90
CA ALA A 103 2.14 -16.60 -8.52
C ALA A 103 2.30 -17.98 -9.16
N ALA A 104 3.39 -18.21 -9.90
CA ALA A 104 3.68 -19.50 -10.51
C ALA A 104 3.91 -20.60 -9.46
N GLU A 105 4.63 -20.28 -8.39
CA GLU A 105 4.85 -21.19 -7.26
C GLU A 105 3.51 -21.52 -6.55
N ALA A 106 2.69 -20.49 -6.26
CA ALA A 106 1.38 -20.65 -5.63
C ALA A 106 0.41 -21.47 -6.51
N ARG A 107 0.49 -21.32 -7.83
CA ARG A 107 -0.33 -22.12 -8.76
C ARG A 107 0.04 -23.60 -8.73
N LYS A 108 1.34 -23.91 -8.60
CA LYS A 108 1.82 -25.31 -8.52
C LYS A 108 1.56 -25.95 -7.17
N ASN A 109 1.88 -25.26 -6.08
CA ASN A 109 1.92 -25.82 -4.72
C ASN A 109 0.74 -25.40 -3.84
N GLY A 110 -0.13 -24.52 -4.35
CA GLY A 110 -1.20 -23.87 -3.60
C GLY A 110 -0.72 -22.63 -2.84
N VAL A 111 -1.64 -21.70 -2.60
CA VAL A 111 -1.41 -20.53 -1.74
C VAL A 111 -1.28 -21.00 -0.30
N THR A 112 -0.27 -20.53 0.43
CA THR A 112 -0.08 -20.90 1.83
C THR A 112 -1.27 -20.49 2.70
N VAL A 113 -1.52 -21.20 3.81
CA VAL A 113 -2.59 -20.84 4.77
C VAL A 113 -2.35 -19.41 5.30
N GLN A 114 -1.10 -19.08 5.58
CA GLN A 114 -0.69 -17.73 6.03
C GLN A 114 -1.07 -16.66 5.01
N ASP A 115 -0.70 -16.82 3.73
CA ASP A 115 -1.01 -15.84 2.69
C ASP A 115 -2.50 -15.75 2.39
N ARG A 116 -3.21 -16.87 2.46
CA ARG A 116 -4.67 -16.89 2.30
C ARG A 116 -5.39 -16.15 3.42
N MET A 117 -4.96 -16.32 4.67
CA MET A 117 -5.54 -15.61 5.81
C MET A 117 -5.21 -14.11 5.76
N LEU A 118 -3.96 -13.76 5.52
CA LEU A 118 -3.53 -12.36 5.40
C LEU A 118 -4.12 -11.66 4.16
N GLY A 119 -4.37 -12.41 3.08
CA GLY A 119 -5.00 -11.90 1.86
C GLY A 119 -6.48 -11.58 2.04
N ASN A 120 -7.20 -12.32 2.89
CA ASN A 120 -8.65 -12.17 3.06
C ASN A 120 -9.02 -11.06 4.07
N THR A 121 -8.57 -9.85 3.79
CA THR A 121 -8.76 -8.68 4.65
C THR A 121 -10.25 -8.33 4.87
N GLU A 122 -11.12 -8.65 3.93
CA GLU A 122 -12.57 -8.40 4.08
C GLU A 122 -13.23 -9.34 5.10
N LEU A 123 -12.95 -10.63 5.02
CA LEU A 123 -13.49 -11.59 5.98
C LEU A 123 -12.98 -11.28 7.40
N VAL A 124 -11.65 -11.07 7.51
CA VAL A 124 -11.00 -10.72 8.78
C VAL A 124 -11.58 -9.41 9.33
N GLY A 125 -11.72 -8.39 8.47
CA GLY A 125 -12.28 -7.09 8.84
C GLY A 125 -13.74 -7.19 9.29
N ARG A 126 -14.59 -7.91 8.56
CA ARG A 126 -16.00 -8.11 8.91
C ARG A 126 -16.16 -8.85 10.23
N LEU A 127 -15.49 -9.99 10.41
CA LEU A 127 -15.57 -10.77 11.64
C LEU A 127 -14.98 -10.00 12.83
N GLY A 128 -13.82 -9.35 12.63
CA GLY A 128 -13.20 -8.52 13.66
C GLY A 128 -14.08 -7.36 14.10
N SER A 129 -14.75 -6.68 13.15
CA SER A 129 -15.65 -5.57 13.45
C SER A 129 -16.95 -6.01 14.12
N LEU A 130 -17.54 -7.14 13.71
CA LEU A 130 -18.73 -7.70 14.36
C LEU A 130 -18.45 -8.07 15.83
N ALA A 131 -17.25 -8.61 16.09
CA ALA A 131 -16.84 -9.01 17.43
C ALA A 131 -16.17 -7.88 18.24
N ALA A 132 -15.98 -6.68 17.69
CA ALA A 132 -15.40 -5.57 18.44
C ALA A 132 -16.33 -5.09 19.55
N PRO A 133 -15.84 -4.80 20.78
CA PRO A 133 -14.44 -4.70 21.23
C PRO A 133 -13.75 -6.01 21.62
N LEU A 134 -14.48 -7.15 21.70
CA LEU A 134 -13.93 -8.44 22.16
C LEU A 134 -12.72 -8.89 21.29
N SER A 135 -12.81 -8.75 19.97
CA SER A 135 -11.69 -9.07 19.06
C SER A 135 -10.43 -8.25 19.35
N ASN A 136 -10.59 -6.97 19.70
CA ASN A 136 -9.47 -6.11 20.07
C ASN A 136 -8.83 -6.54 21.38
N TRP A 137 -9.66 -6.87 22.39
CA TRP A 137 -9.18 -7.39 23.67
C TRP A 137 -8.45 -8.73 23.50
N MET A 138 -8.98 -9.64 22.70
CA MET A 138 -8.31 -10.91 22.40
C MET A 138 -6.93 -10.68 21.74
N ASN A 139 -6.80 -9.70 20.85
CA ASN A 139 -5.55 -9.35 20.20
C ASN A 139 -4.49 -8.76 21.16
N GLU A 140 -4.86 -8.39 22.38
CA GLU A 140 -3.95 -7.94 23.43
C GLU A 140 -3.49 -9.11 24.36
N LEU A 141 -4.17 -10.28 24.29
CA LEU A 141 -3.84 -11.43 25.11
C LEU A 141 -2.64 -12.22 24.56
N GLY A 142 -1.58 -12.36 25.37
CA GLY A 142 -0.37 -13.08 24.97
C GLY A 142 -0.62 -14.52 24.51
N VAL A 143 -1.54 -15.26 25.15
CA VAL A 143 -1.91 -16.63 24.76
C VAL A 143 -2.54 -16.66 23.37
N HIS A 144 -3.47 -15.73 23.07
CA HIS A 144 -4.07 -15.62 21.74
C HIS A 144 -3.04 -15.22 20.68
N ARG A 145 -2.11 -14.31 21.02
CA ARG A 145 -1.01 -13.90 20.12
C ARG A 145 -0.07 -15.07 19.80
N ALA A 146 0.27 -15.89 20.81
CA ALA A 146 1.08 -17.09 20.61
C ALA A 146 0.36 -18.12 19.71
N PHE A 147 -0.95 -18.30 19.91
CA PHE A 147 -1.78 -19.14 19.04
C PHE A 147 -1.82 -18.63 17.60
N MET A 148 -2.03 -17.32 17.38
CA MET A 148 -1.98 -16.72 16.05
C MET A 148 -0.63 -16.90 15.37
N GLN A 149 0.47 -16.82 16.12
CA GLN A 149 1.80 -17.07 15.57
C GLN A 149 1.98 -18.53 15.14
N ALA A 150 1.46 -19.47 15.92
CA ALA A 150 1.57 -20.89 15.60
C ALA A 150 0.71 -21.28 14.38
N VAL A 151 -0.52 -20.78 14.28
CA VAL A 151 -1.51 -21.18 13.27
C VAL A 151 -1.47 -20.29 12.03
N ALA A 152 -1.43 -18.97 12.21
CA ALA A 152 -1.50 -18.01 11.13
C ALA A 152 -0.12 -17.45 10.73
N GLY A 153 0.95 -17.80 11.45
CA GLY A 153 2.31 -17.30 11.18
C GLY A 153 2.49 -15.79 11.39
N ILE A 154 1.56 -15.12 12.08
CA ILE A 154 1.66 -13.70 12.42
C ILE A 154 2.48 -13.57 13.70
N HIS A 155 3.55 -12.75 13.67
CA HIS A 155 4.42 -12.61 14.84
C HIS A 155 3.66 -12.09 16.07
N LYS A 156 3.86 -12.72 17.22
CA LYS A 156 3.10 -12.43 18.46
C LYS A 156 3.26 -10.97 18.95
N ASP A 157 4.42 -10.36 18.71
CA ASP A 157 4.73 -9.00 19.17
C ASP A 157 4.43 -7.93 18.08
N ARG A 158 3.89 -8.32 16.92
CA ARG A 158 3.50 -7.37 15.86
C ARG A 158 2.26 -6.58 16.28
N ASN A 159 2.33 -5.24 16.23
CA ASN A 159 1.14 -4.40 16.38
C ASN A 159 0.09 -4.75 15.33
N LEU A 160 -1.13 -4.99 15.77
CA LEU A 160 -2.26 -5.26 14.89
C LEU A 160 -3.21 -4.05 14.82
N PRO A 161 -3.85 -3.82 13.67
CA PRO A 161 -4.86 -2.78 13.58
C PRO A 161 -6.07 -3.14 14.46
N LYS A 162 -6.66 -2.12 15.10
CA LYS A 162 -7.90 -2.29 15.88
C LYS A 162 -9.10 -2.36 14.95
N PHE A 163 -10.13 -3.09 15.34
CA PHE A 163 -11.41 -3.17 14.63
C PHE A 163 -12.43 -2.21 15.24
N HIS A 164 -13.27 -1.64 14.40
CA HIS A 164 -14.36 -0.76 14.82
C HIS A 164 -15.70 -1.38 14.50
N ARG A 165 -16.61 -1.45 15.51
CA ARG A 165 -17.94 -2.02 15.35
C ARG A 165 -18.79 -1.22 14.35
N ARG A 166 -18.68 0.11 14.36
CA ARG A 166 -19.32 0.99 13.37
C ARG A 166 -18.34 1.20 12.22
N THR A 167 -18.55 0.47 11.12
CA THR A 167 -17.72 0.56 9.93
C THR A 167 -17.92 1.90 9.21
N PHE A 168 -16.96 2.25 8.33
CA PHE A 168 -17.05 3.49 7.55
C PHE A 168 -18.30 3.51 6.66
N SER A 169 -18.61 2.42 5.95
CA SER A 169 -19.78 2.36 5.07
C SER A 169 -21.09 2.46 5.85
N SER A 170 -21.16 1.90 7.07
CA SER A 170 -22.31 2.05 7.97
C SER A 170 -22.51 3.51 8.38
N TRP A 171 -21.43 4.21 8.73
CA TRP A 171 -21.48 5.64 9.02
C TRP A 171 -21.87 6.45 7.78
N PHE A 172 -21.27 6.16 6.63
CA PHE A 172 -21.53 6.90 5.38
C PHE A 172 -23.01 6.86 4.99
N LYS A 173 -23.64 5.69 5.10
CA LYS A 173 -25.08 5.51 4.81
C LYS A 173 -26.00 6.23 5.78
N SER A 174 -25.58 6.38 7.05
CA SER A 174 -26.40 7.01 8.11
C SER A 174 -26.21 8.53 8.21
N ARG A 175 -25.25 9.11 7.48
CA ARG A 175 -24.98 10.55 7.51
C ARG A 175 -26.06 11.33 6.78
N PRO A 176 -26.34 12.59 7.18
CA PRO A 176 -27.16 13.48 6.36
C PRO A 176 -26.53 13.73 5.00
N ALA A 177 -27.35 13.94 3.99
CA ALA A 177 -26.84 14.38 2.69
C ALA A 177 -26.13 15.74 2.80
N ALA A 178 -25.07 15.94 2.01
CA ALA A 178 -24.39 17.23 1.96
C ALA A 178 -25.37 18.36 1.58
N ARG A 179 -25.34 19.45 2.34
CA ARG A 179 -26.24 20.59 2.14
C ARG A 179 -25.77 21.60 1.09
N GLN A 180 -24.53 21.49 0.65
CA GLN A 180 -23.91 22.44 -0.28
C GLN A 180 -24.10 21.98 -1.73
N THR A 181 -24.26 22.95 -2.65
CA THR A 181 -24.22 22.67 -4.08
C THR A 181 -22.81 22.24 -4.46
N ALA A 182 -22.70 21.01 -4.91
CA ALA A 182 -21.41 20.47 -5.33
C ALA A 182 -20.99 21.00 -6.69
N GLU A 183 -19.73 21.38 -6.80
CA GLU A 183 -19.11 21.81 -8.06
C GLU A 183 -18.38 20.66 -8.76
N ARG A 184 -18.03 19.63 -8.01
CA ARG A 184 -17.26 18.44 -8.46
C ARG A 184 -17.87 17.18 -7.88
N LYS A 185 -17.62 16.04 -8.55
CA LYS A 185 -18.14 14.75 -8.14
C LYS A 185 -17.03 13.72 -8.07
N ILE A 186 -16.97 12.97 -6.98
CA ILE A 186 -16.03 11.86 -6.85
C ILE A 186 -16.73 10.57 -6.41
N ALA A 187 -16.09 9.44 -6.74
CA ALA A 187 -16.36 8.13 -6.16
C ALA A 187 -15.22 7.80 -5.17
N LEU A 188 -15.54 7.71 -3.89
CA LEU A 188 -14.55 7.37 -2.86
C LEU A 188 -14.32 5.86 -2.85
N PHE A 189 -13.09 5.43 -3.15
CA PHE A 189 -12.68 4.05 -2.93
C PHE A 189 -12.16 3.91 -1.51
N ALA A 190 -13.06 3.61 -0.57
CA ALA A 190 -12.68 3.35 0.81
C ALA A 190 -11.87 2.06 0.90
N THR A 191 -10.66 2.14 1.42
CA THR A 191 -9.79 0.98 1.59
C THR A 191 -10.31 0.06 2.70
N CYS A 192 -9.87 -1.20 2.74
CA CYS A 192 -10.23 -2.13 3.82
C CYS A 192 -9.89 -1.56 5.21
N THR A 193 -8.77 -0.83 5.31
CA THR A 193 -8.35 -0.18 6.56
C THR A 193 -9.34 0.90 6.97
N VAL A 194 -9.75 1.77 6.06
CA VAL A 194 -10.76 2.80 6.32
C VAL A 194 -12.10 2.16 6.68
N GLU A 195 -12.47 1.07 6.01
CA GLU A 195 -13.75 0.40 6.28
C GLU A 195 -13.81 -0.19 7.70
N TYR A 196 -12.76 -0.90 8.14
CA TYR A 196 -12.81 -1.74 9.34
C TYR A 196 -11.93 -1.26 10.49
N ASN A 197 -10.79 -0.59 10.19
CA ASN A 197 -9.75 -0.34 11.17
C ASN A 197 -9.55 1.14 11.51
N ASP A 198 -9.79 2.04 10.56
CA ASP A 198 -9.69 3.50 10.76
C ASP A 198 -10.81 4.25 10.04
N PRO A 199 -12.07 4.07 10.47
CA PRO A 199 -13.20 4.82 9.92
C PRO A 199 -13.06 6.35 10.09
N ALA A 200 -12.25 6.81 11.05
CA ALA A 200 -11.97 8.23 11.28
C ALA A 200 -11.30 8.89 10.06
N THR A 201 -10.32 8.21 9.44
CA THR A 201 -9.70 8.68 8.19
C THR A 201 -10.74 8.84 7.08
N GLY A 202 -11.67 7.90 6.92
CA GLY A 202 -12.74 8.00 5.92
C GLY A 202 -13.70 9.15 6.20
N ARG A 203 -14.09 9.33 7.47
CA ARG A 203 -14.96 10.46 7.89
C ARG A 203 -14.28 11.80 7.65
N ALA A 204 -12.99 11.93 8.00
CA ALA A 204 -12.21 13.12 7.74
C ALA A 204 -12.13 13.41 6.23
N ALA A 205 -11.88 12.39 5.40
CA ALA A 205 -11.83 12.54 3.95
C ALA A 205 -13.15 13.09 3.38
N VAL A 206 -14.28 12.49 3.77
CA VAL A 206 -15.61 12.94 3.32
C VAL A 206 -15.87 14.38 3.74
N ARG A 207 -15.64 14.73 5.02
CA ARG A 207 -15.90 16.09 5.54
C ARG A 207 -15.01 17.14 4.87
N VAL A 208 -13.73 16.84 4.67
CA VAL A 208 -12.82 17.74 3.97
C VAL A 208 -13.23 17.93 2.51
N LEU A 209 -13.60 16.85 1.80
CA LEU A 209 -14.06 16.94 0.42
C LEU A 209 -15.37 17.72 0.31
N GLU A 210 -16.35 17.45 1.17
CA GLU A 210 -17.62 18.18 1.18
C GLU A 210 -17.44 19.67 1.52
N ARG A 211 -16.53 20.03 2.46
CA ARG A 211 -16.16 21.42 2.73
C ARG A 211 -15.63 22.12 1.48
N ASN A 212 -14.92 21.38 0.63
CA ASN A 212 -14.40 21.86 -0.65
C ASN A 212 -15.41 21.71 -1.81
N LYS A 213 -16.71 21.62 -1.53
CA LYS A 213 -17.82 21.53 -2.48
C LYS A 213 -17.72 20.32 -3.42
N VAL A 214 -17.19 19.23 -2.96
CA VAL A 214 -17.09 17.96 -3.69
C VAL A 214 -18.20 17.03 -3.25
N ASP A 215 -19.03 16.55 -4.18
CA ASP A 215 -20.03 15.50 -3.95
C ASP A 215 -19.31 14.15 -3.87
N VAL A 216 -19.48 13.47 -2.74
CA VAL A 216 -18.83 12.18 -2.46
C VAL A 216 -19.84 11.06 -2.54
N SER A 217 -19.65 10.14 -3.49
CA SER A 217 -20.36 8.87 -3.56
C SER A 217 -19.50 7.71 -3.05
N LEU A 218 -20.14 6.66 -2.57
CA LEU A 218 -19.50 5.43 -2.15
C LEU A 218 -20.08 4.28 -2.98
N PRO A 219 -19.54 3.99 -4.18
CA PRO A 219 -20.03 2.88 -5.00
C PRO A 219 -19.76 1.54 -4.34
N PRO A 220 -20.48 0.46 -4.69
CA PRO A 220 -20.16 -0.88 -4.23
C PRO A 220 -18.70 -1.22 -4.54
N GLN A 221 -17.97 -1.74 -3.58
CA GLN A 221 -16.53 -2.00 -3.72
C GLN A 221 -16.08 -3.14 -2.83
N ARG A 222 -14.98 -3.76 -3.23
CA ARG A 222 -14.29 -4.84 -2.52
C ARG A 222 -12.84 -4.40 -2.21
N CYS A 223 -12.11 -5.24 -1.48
CA CYS A 223 -10.66 -5.04 -1.33
C CYS A 223 -10.00 -4.79 -2.69
N CYS A 224 -8.96 -3.95 -2.74
CA CYS A 224 -8.23 -3.68 -4.00
C CYS A 224 -7.50 -4.90 -4.56
N GLY A 225 -7.34 -5.98 -3.77
CA GLY A 225 -6.71 -7.23 -4.18
C GLY A 225 -5.21 -7.32 -3.91
N MET A 226 -4.53 -6.23 -3.51
CA MET A 226 -3.07 -6.24 -3.29
C MET A 226 -2.62 -7.33 -2.29
N PRO A 227 -3.27 -7.57 -1.13
CA PRO A 227 -2.81 -8.58 -0.19
C PRO A 227 -2.84 -10.01 -0.77
N TYR A 228 -3.80 -10.32 -1.63
CA TYR A 228 -3.83 -11.59 -2.36
C TYR A 228 -2.73 -11.66 -3.41
N LEU A 229 -2.54 -10.57 -4.17
CA LEU A 229 -1.51 -10.49 -5.21
C LEU A 229 -0.10 -10.67 -4.62
N ASP A 230 0.19 -10.02 -3.49
CA ASP A 230 1.47 -10.15 -2.79
C ASP A 230 1.75 -11.58 -2.31
N GLY A 231 0.72 -12.34 -1.96
CA GLY A 231 0.79 -13.75 -1.61
C GLY A 231 0.79 -14.72 -2.81
N GLY A 232 0.76 -14.21 -4.05
CA GLY A 232 0.71 -15.03 -5.27
C GLY A 232 -0.68 -15.54 -5.63
N ALA A 233 -1.73 -15.17 -4.91
CA ALA A 233 -3.13 -15.55 -5.13
C ALA A 233 -3.75 -14.65 -6.22
N VAL A 234 -3.28 -14.81 -7.47
CA VAL A 234 -3.66 -13.95 -8.60
C VAL A 234 -5.13 -14.10 -8.97
N ASP A 235 -5.68 -15.31 -8.93
CA ASP A 235 -7.08 -15.57 -9.32
C ASP A 235 -8.06 -14.90 -8.33
N GLU A 236 -7.78 -14.97 -7.03
CA GLU A 236 -8.53 -14.28 -5.99
C GLU A 236 -8.43 -12.75 -6.15
N ALA A 237 -7.23 -12.24 -6.45
CA ALA A 237 -7.05 -10.81 -6.73
C ALA A 237 -7.86 -10.37 -7.96
N LYS A 238 -7.82 -11.13 -9.06
CA LYS A 238 -8.59 -10.86 -10.30
C LYS A 238 -10.09 -10.85 -10.05
N ALA A 239 -10.61 -11.77 -9.24
CA ALA A 239 -12.04 -11.81 -8.91
C ALA A 239 -12.52 -10.51 -8.21
N LEU A 240 -11.68 -9.94 -7.33
CA LEU A 240 -11.97 -8.65 -6.67
C LEU A 240 -11.82 -7.48 -7.66
N ILE A 241 -10.80 -7.50 -8.51
CA ILE A 241 -10.54 -6.49 -9.53
C ILE A 241 -11.72 -6.36 -10.46
N THR A 242 -12.23 -7.47 -11.01
CA THR A 242 -13.37 -7.47 -11.94
C THR A 242 -14.60 -6.80 -11.33
N GLN A 243 -14.93 -7.10 -10.06
CA GLN A 243 -16.06 -6.46 -9.38
C GLN A 243 -15.84 -4.95 -9.17
N ASN A 244 -14.64 -4.55 -8.77
CA ASN A 244 -14.30 -3.14 -8.58
C ASN A 244 -14.29 -2.37 -9.90
N VAL A 245 -13.71 -2.96 -10.96
CA VAL A 245 -13.70 -2.35 -12.31
C VAL A 245 -15.10 -2.07 -12.79
N GLN A 246 -16.01 -3.06 -12.69
CA GLN A 246 -17.41 -2.89 -13.11
C GLN A 246 -18.09 -1.72 -12.39
N SER A 247 -17.96 -1.65 -11.08
CA SER A 247 -18.60 -0.61 -10.26
C SER A 247 -17.97 0.77 -10.46
N LEU A 248 -16.64 0.85 -10.49
CA LEU A 248 -15.92 2.11 -10.63
C LEU A 248 -15.99 2.69 -12.03
N ALA A 249 -15.96 1.86 -13.08
CA ALA A 249 -16.16 2.31 -14.45
C ALA A 249 -17.55 2.93 -14.67
N ALA A 250 -18.59 2.38 -14.02
CA ALA A 250 -19.92 2.96 -14.03
C ALA A 250 -19.90 4.38 -13.40
N ALA A 251 -19.26 4.53 -12.25
CA ALA A 251 -19.13 5.83 -11.58
C ALA A 251 -18.35 6.85 -12.42
N VAL A 252 -17.29 6.42 -13.13
CA VAL A 252 -16.54 7.29 -14.04
C VAL A 252 -17.42 7.75 -15.20
N ARG A 253 -18.24 6.87 -15.78
CA ARG A 253 -19.19 7.24 -16.86
C ARG A 253 -20.28 8.21 -16.39
N GLU A 254 -20.55 8.26 -15.08
CA GLU A 254 -21.40 9.28 -14.45
C GLU A 254 -20.66 10.61 -14.20
N GLY A 255 -19.42 10.76 -14.66
CA GLY A 255 -18.60 11.97 -14.54
C GLY A 255 -17.89 12.09 -13.17
N ARG A 256 -17.61 10.99 -12.49
CA ARG A 256 -16.91 10.99 -11.20
C ARG A 256 -15.43 10.63 -11.35
N GLU A 257 -14.55 11.40 -10.72
CA GLU A 257 -13.16 10.95 -10.47
C GLU A 257 -13.15 9.94 -9.30
N ILE A 258 -12.26 8.97 -9.36
CA ILE A 258 -12.06 7.99 -8.28
C ILE A 258 -10.99 8.55 -7.33
N VAL A 259 -11.33 8.72 -6.06
CA VAL A 259 -10.40 9.22 -5.03
C VAL A 259 -10.15 8.16 -3.97
N VAL A 260 -8.88 7.92 -3.64
CA VAL A 260 -8.45 6.80 -2.80
C VAL A 260 -7.63 7.30 -1.61
N PRO A 261 -8.08 7.14 -0.36
CA PRO A 261 -7.34 7.55 0.83
C PRO A 261 -6.33 6.47 1.29
N GLY A 262 -5.53 5.96 0.35
CA GLY A 262 -4.54 4.95 0.69
C GLY A 262 -3.63 4.60 -0.49
N PRO A 263 -2.31 4.84 -0.36
CA PRO A 263 -1.36 4.78 -1.48
C PRO A 263 -1.23 3.39 -2.10
N THR A 264 -1.40 2.31 -1.32
CA THR A 264 -1.38 0.95 -1.84
C THR A 264 -2.57 0.67 -2.76
N CYS A 265 -3.77 1.11 -2.36
CA CYS A 265 -4.96 0.91 -3.18
C CYS A 265 -4.96 1.83 -4.41
N SER A 266 -4.54 3.11 -4.28
CA SER A 266 -4.42 4.01 -5.43
C SER A 266 -3.38 3.50 -6.44
N TYR A 267 -2.24 2.96 -5.97
CA TYR A 267 -1.25 2.29 -6.82
C TYR A 267 -1.87 1.08 -7.54
N MET A 268 -2.60 0.23 -6.81
CA MET A 268 -3.23 -0.98 -7.35
C MET A 268 -4.20 -0.63 -8.49
N LEU A 269 -5.10 0.32 -8.28
CA LEU A 269 -6.08 0.76 -9.29
C LEU A 269 -5.40 1.37 -10.52
N LYS A 270 -4.34 2.20 -10.31
CA LYS A 270 -3.64 2.88 -11.40
C LYS A 270 -2.72 1.97 -12.23
N ARG A 271 -2.07 0.98 -11.59
CA ARG A 271 -0.95 0.25 -12.20
C ARG A 271 -1.21 -1.23 -12.38
N GLU A 272 -1.83 -1.89 -11.41
CA GLU A 272 -1.98 -3.34 -11.44
C GLU A 272 -3.32 -3.77 -12.07
N TYR A 273 -4.39 -2.97 -11.95
CA TYR A 273 -5.67 -3.27 -12.60
C TYR A 273 -5.54 -3.37 -14.12
N PRO A 274 -4.95 -2.39 -14.83
CA PRO A 274 -4.75 -2.52 -16.28
C PRO A 274 -3.86 -3.69 -16.67
N TRP A 275 -2.92 -4.08 -15.82
CA TRP A 275 -2.04 -5.22 -16.08
C TRP A 275 -2.75 -6.56 -15.89
N LEU A 276 -3.56 -6.71 -14.83
CA LEU A 276 -4.17 -7.98 -14.46
C LEU A 276 -5.49 -8.26 -15.19
N ASP A 277 -6.30 -7.23 -15.43
CA ASP A 277 -7.60 -7.33 -16.11
C ASP A 277 -7.48 -7.06 -17.60
N GLY A 278 -6.73 -6.02 -18.01
CA GLY A 278 -6.45 -5.67 -19.40
C GLY A 278 -7.62 -5.05 -20.17
N SER A 279 -8.83 -4.99 -19.58
CA SER A 279 -10.02 -4.43 -20.23
C SER A 279 -9.93 -2.90 -20.40
N GLU A 280 -10.72 -2.34 -21.32
CA GLU A 280 -10.85 -0.89 -21.49
C GLU A 280 -11.45 -0.24 -20.23
N ASP A 281 -12.32 -0.93 -19.51
CA ASP A 281 -12.87 -0.46 -18.25
C ASP A 281 -11.80 -0.38 -17.14
N ALA A 282 -10.88 -1.33 -17.08
CA ALA A 282 -9.74 -1.24 -16.15
C ALA A 282 -8.82 -0.07 -16.48
N LYS A 283 -8.58 0.22 -17.75
CA LYS A 283 -7.82 1.39 -18.21
C LYS A 283 -8.56 2.70 -17.90
N LEU A 284 -9.89 2.73 -18.10
CA LEU A 284 -10.74 3.86 -17.73
C LEU A 284 -10.67 4.17 -16.24
N VAL A 285 -10.83 3.15 -15.39
CA VAL A 285 -10.69 3.25 -13.92
C VAL A 285 -9.31 3.79 -13.55
N ALA A 286 -8.23 3.24 -14.13
CA ALA A 286 -6.87 3.67 -13.85
C ALA A 286 -6.62 5.14 -14.22
N GLY A 287 -7.13 5.59 -15.38
CA GLY A 287 -6.99 6.96 -15.87
C GLY A 287 -7.70 8.00 -14.99
N HIS A 288 -8.82 7.61 -14.36
CA HIS A 288 -9.63 8.48 -13.51
C HIS A 288 -9.37 8.27 -12.00
N THR A 289 -8.37 7.47 -11.63
CA THR A 289 -8.00 7.28 -10.22
C THR A 289 -6.98 8.33 -9.79
N ARG A 290 -7.24 8.95 -8.63
CA ARG A 290 -6.34 9.86 -7.94
C ARG A 290 -6.12 9.38 -6.51
N ASP A 291 -4.88 9.50 -6.01
CA ASP A 291 -4.66 9.46 -4.57
C ASP A 291 -5.37 10.66 -3.91
N LEU A 292 -5.82 10.51 -2.66
CA LEU A 292 -6.58 11.58 -1.99
C LEU A 292 -5.82 12.91 -1.98
N PHE A 293 -4.54 12.90 -1.66
CA PHE A 293 -3.75 14.13 -1.63
C PHE A 293 -3.30 14.59 -3.02
N GLU A 294 -3.20 13.73 -4.00
CA GLU A 294 -3.07 14.12 -5.40
C GLU A 294 -4.28 14.96 -5.84
N TYR A 295 -5.49 14.52 -5.48
CA TYR A 295 -6.73 15.25 -5.77
C TYR A 295 -6.81 16.59 -5.01
N LEU A 296 -6.52 16.62 -3.71
CA LEU A 296 -6.53 17.84 -2.91
C LEU A 296 -5.45 18.85 -3.36
N ALA A 297 -4.27 18.37 -3.75
CA ALA A 297 -3.22 19.22 -4.31
C ALA A 297 -3.61 19.81 -5.67
N GLN A 298 -4.40 19.09 -6.47
CA GLN A 298 -4.99 19.63 -7.69
C GLN A 298 -5.96 20.77 -7.35
N LEU A 299 -6.88 20.60 -6.38
CA LEU A 299 -7.78 21.68 -5.94
C LEU A 299 -6.98 22.89 -5.43
N HIS A 300 -5.88 22.68 -4.74
CA HIS A 300 -5.01 23.76 -4.27
C HIS A 300 -4.35 24.50 -5.43
N ALA A 301 -3.80 23.80 -6.40
CA ALA A 301 -3.18 24.39 -7.58
C ALA A 301 -4.17 25.18 -8.45
N GLU A 302 -5.44 24.78 -8.49
CA GLU A 302 -6.53 25.48 -9.19
C GLU A 302 -7.13 26.64 -8.36
N GLY A 303 -6.65 26.87 -7.14
CA GLY A 303 -7.16 27.91 -6.23
C GLY A 303 -8.58 27.65 -5.70
N THR A 304 -9.04 26.38 -5.77
CA THR A 304 -10.39 25.97 -5.33
C THR A 304 -10.40 25.25 -3.98
N LEU A 305 -9.23 24.92 -3.42
CA LEU A 305 -9.13 24.41 -2.07
C LEU A 305 -9.46 25.51 -1.06
N ASP A 306 -10.38 25.26 -0.14
CA ASP A 306 -10.65 26.18 0.97
C ASP A 306 -9.41 26.31 1.86
N THR A 307 -8.88 27.50 2.00
CA THR A 307 -7.72 27.82 2.84
C THR A 307 -8.09 28.48 4.17
N ASN A 308 -9.40 28.56 4.50
CA ASN A 308 -9.87 29.13 5.76
C ASN A 308 -9.70 28.12 6.91
N PHE A 309 -8.47 27.93 7.33
CA PHE A 309 -8.14 27.09 8.48
C PHE A 309 -8.44 27.82 9.79
N THR A 310 -9.03 27.10 10.74
CA THR A 310 -9.48 27.68 12.02
C THR A 310 -8.60 27.31 13.22
N ARG A 311 -7.76 26.27 13.04
CA ARG A 311 -6.89 25.79 14.13
C ARG A 311 -5.44 25.65 13.64
N PRO A 312 -4.43 26.07 14.41
CA PRO A 312 -3.04 25.82 14.09
C PRO A 312 -2.70 24.32 14.31
N VAL A 313 -1.84 23.79 13.46
CA VAL A 313 -1.36 22.39 13.57
C VAL A 313 0.03 22.32 14.19
N GLY A 314 0.88 23.31 13.90
CA GLY A 314 2.29 23.31 14.29
C GLY A 314 3.16 22.39 13.41
N PRO A 315 4.38 22.05 13.87
CA PRO A 315 5.29 21.19 13.10
C PRO A 315 4.77 19.77 12.94
N VAL A 316 4.94 19.23 11.73
CA VAL A 316 4.55 17.86 11.34
C VAL A 316 5.76 17.10 10.82
N THR A 317 6.04 15.92 11.34
CA THR A 317 6.93 14.94 10.69
C THR A 317 6.10 14.06 9.78
N TYR A 318 6.33 14.18 8.48
CA TYR A 318 5.57 13.42 7.47
C TYR A 318 6.42 12.33 6.84
N HIS A 319 6.04 11.08 7.04
CA HIS A 319 6.61 9.92 6.36
C HIS A 319 5.94 9.69 5.01
N VAL A 320 6.74 9.62 3.94
CA VAL A 320 6.28 9.36 2.57
C VAL A 320 6.23 7.85 2.31
N PRO A 321 5.05 7.25 2.13
CA PRO A 321 4.91 5.81 1.89
C PRO A 321 5.53 5.36 0.56
N CYS A 322 5.99 4.10 0.51
CA CYS A 322 6.61 3.53 -0.67
C CYS A 322 5.69 3.53 -1.90
N HIS A 323 4.43 3.11 -1.77
CA HIS A 323 3.48 3.08 -2.88
C HIS A 323 3.04 4.48 -3.34
N LEU A 324 3.16 5.51 -2.52
CA LEU A 324 2.98 6.89 -2.97
C LEU A 324 4.16 7.32 -3.85
N ARG A 325 5.39 7.03 -3.39
CA ARG A 325 6.62 7.30 -4.16
C ARG A 325 6.67 6.51 -5.47
N ALA A 326 6.20 5.25 -5.44
CA ALA A 326 6.13 4.39 -6.63
C ALA A 326 5.16 4.92 -7.71
N GLN A 327 4.17 5.72 -7.33
CA GLN A 327 3.28 6.41 -8.29
C GLN A 327 3.96 7.58 -9.01
N ASN A 328 5.08 8.07 -8.50
CA ASN A 328 5.84 9.21 -9.05
C ASN A 328 5.00 10.49 -9.19
N ILE A 329 4.12 10.76 -8.22
CA ILE A 329 3.22 11.92 -8.18
C ILE A 329 3.75 13.08 -7.32
N GLY A 330 4.92 12.92 -6.69
CA GLY A 330 5.49 13.89 -5.75
C GLY A 330 4.92 13.74 -4.33
N VAL A 331 5.25 14.69 -3.45
CA VAL A 331 4.96 14.65 -1.99
C VAL A 331 3.68 15.46 -1.69
N LYS A 332 2.60 15.15 -2.38
CA LYS A 332 1.34 15.94 -2.40
C LYS A 332 0.76 16.20 -1.01
N SER A 333 0.84 15.23 -0.09
CA SER A 333 0.36 15.40 1.28
C SER A 333 1.16 16.49 2.01
N ALA A 334 2.50 16.52 1.84
CA ALA A 334 3.31 17.59 2.43
C ALA A 334 3.00 18.96 1.82
N ASP A 335 2.74 19.02 0.50
CA ASP A 335 2.42 20.28 -0.19
C ASP A 335 1.11 20.88 0.33
N VAL A 336 0.07 20.05 0.48
CA VAL A 336 -1.23 20.50 1.03
C VAL A 336 -1.11 20.86 2.51
N LEU A 337 -0.36 20.11 3.32
CA LEU A 337 -0.17 20.44 4.73
C LEU A 337 0.60 21.74 4.93
N ARG A 338 1.53 22.11 4.04
CA ARG A 338 2.25 23.41 4.07
C ARG A 338 1.34 24.61 3.77
N ALA A 339 0.17 24.38 3.15
CA ALA A 339 -0.81 25.44 2.95
C ALA A 339 -1.50 25.87 4.25
N ILE A 340 -1.42 25.06 5.33
CA ILE A 340 -1.94 25.43 6.65
C ILE A 340 -1.00 26.45 7.30
N PRO A 341 -1.50 27.66 7.66
CA PRO A 341 -0.65 28.71 8.20
C PRO A 341 0.15 28.27 9.44
N GLY A 342 1.45 28.58 9.46
CA GLY A 342 2.36 28.25 10.55
C GLY A 342 2.77 26.77 10.64
N THR A 343 2.36 25.93 9.69
CA THR A 343 2.73 24.51 9.66
C THR A 343 4.07 24.31 8.95
N GLN A 344 5.03 23.72 9.65
CA GLN A 344 6.30 23.26 9.09
C GLN A 344 6.22 21.73 8.86
N VAL A 345 6.58 21.26 7.67
CA VAL A 345 6.52 19.83 7.34
C VAL A 345 7.93 19.28 7.11
N HIS A 346 8.39 18.43 8.04
CA HIS A 346 9.62 17.67 7.93
C HIS A 346 9.34 16.36 7.18
N VAL A 347 9.82 16.26 5.95
CA VAL A 347 9.59 15.10 5.09
C VAL A 347 10.62 14.02 5.37
N VAL A 348 10.14 12.78 5.63
CA VAL A 348 10.97 11.61 5.89
C VAL A 348 10.71 10.55 4.80
N GLU A 349 11.71 10.30 3.96
CA GLU A 349 11.66 9.31 2.87
C GLU A 349 12.48 8.05 3.22
N LYS A 350 12.15 7.40 4.32
CA LYS A 350 12.78 6.15 4.76
C LYS A 350 11.81 4.98 4.65
N CYS A 351 12.34 3.78 4.53
CA CYS A 351 11.54 2.57 4.40
C CYS A 351 10.87 2.19 5.73
N SER A 352 9.56 1.89 5.69
CA SER A 352 8.84 1.33 6.84
C SER A 352 8.99 -0.20 6.95
N ALA A 353 9.41 -0.87 5.89
CA ALA A 353 9.66 -2.31 5.82
C ALA A 353 8.54 -3.20 6.37
N VAL A 354 7.28 -2.75 6.27
CA VAL A 354 6.12 -3.53 6.72
C VAL A 354 5.27 -4.04 5.58
N ASP A 355 5.40 -3.42 4.44
CA ASP A 355 4.59 -3.48 3.23
C ASP A 355 3.64 -4.68 3.12
N GLY A 356 2.37 -4.42 2.81
CA GLY A 356 1.33 -5.42 2.64
C GLY A 356 1.23 -6.39 3.81
N THR A 357 1.42 -7.65 3.53
CA THR A 357 1.36 -8.74 4.52
C THR A 357 2.74 -9.18 5.02
N TRP A 358 3.81 -8.81 4.32
CA TRP A 358 5.16 -9.33 4.55
C TRP A 358 5.67 -9.06 5.95
N GLY A 359 5.58 -7.83 6.43
CA GLY A 359 6.07 -7.45 7.76
C GLY A 359 5.26 -8.01 8.93
N PHE A 360 4.09 -8.63 8.68
CA PHE A 360 3.31 -9.31 9.72
C PHE A 360 3.76 -10.75 9.96
N LYS A 361 4.43 -11.35 8.99
CA LYS A 361 4.88 -12.73 9.04
C LYS A 361 5.99 -12.90 10.10
N LYS A 362 5.91 -13.98 10.86
CA LYS A 362 6.85 -14.26 11.95
C LYS A 362 8.31 -14.36 11.49
N GLU A 363 8.53 -14.88 10.29
CA GLU A 363 9.85 -15.09 9.68
C GLU A 363 10.54 -13.76 9.27
N TYR A 364 9.78 -12.67 9.08
CA TYR A 364 10.33 -11.39 8.64
C TYR A 364 10.23 -10.28 9.68
N TYR A 365 9.66 -10.55 10.84
CA TYR A 365 9.40 -9.54 11.88
C TYR A 365 10.66 -8.78 12.30
N GLU A 366 11.71 -9.50 12.69
CA GLU A 366 12.96 -8.90 13.14
C GLU A 366 13.66 -8.13 12.00
N LEU A 367 13.71 -8.72 10.80
CA LEU A 367 14.28 -8.08 9.62
C LEU A 367 13.50 -6.80 9.25
N SER A 368 12.18 -6.82 9.39
CA SER A 368 11.31 -5.66 9.18
C SER A 368 11.67 -4.52 10.14
N LEU A 369 11.84 -4.80 11.44
CA LEU A 369 12.23 -3.78 12.42
C LEU A 369 13.64 -3.24 12.15
N GLN A 370 14.60 -4.10 11.85
CA GLN A 370 15.97 -3.68 11.52
C GLN A 370 16.01 -2.79 10.27
N THR A 371 15.28 -3.16 9.23
CA THR A 371 15.21 -2.40 7.96
C THR A 371 14.50 -1.04 8.17
N ALA A 372 13.52 -0.96 9.08
CA ALA A 372 12.80 0.26 9.41
C ALA A 372 13.54 1.18 10.39
N LYS A 373 14.63 0.74 11.02
CA LYS A 373 15.36 1.54 12.02
C LYS A 373 15.73 2.95 11.54
N PRO A 374 16.22 3.19 10.31
CA PRO A 374 16.49 4.55 9.83
C PRO A 374 15.24 5.44 9.78
N LEU A 375 14.03 4.88 9.62
CA LEU A 375 12.77 5.61 9.72
C LEU A 375 12.50 6.00 11.17
N PHE A 376 12.67 5.08 12.11
CA PHE A 376 12.44 5.34 13.53
C PHE A 376 13.37 6.44 14.05
N ASP A 377 14.66 6.36 13.71
CA ASP A 377 15.68 7.35 14.08
C ASP A 377 15.34 8.75 13.49
N ALA A 378 14.91 8.80 12.22
CA ALA A 378 14.54 10.06 11.56
C ALA A 378 13.30 10.71 12.20
N ILE A 379 12.27 9.91 12.56
CA ILE A 379 11.07 10.42 13.25
C ILE A 379 11.40 10.90 14.66
N ALA A 380 12.23 10.16 15.39
CA ALA A 380 12.67 10.57 16.73
C ALA A 380 13.46 11.88 16.67
N SER A 381 14.39 12.01 15.72
CA SER A 381 15.24 13.20 15.55
C SER A 381 14.45 14.44 15.12
N ALA A 382 13.42 14.30 14.31
CA ALA A 382 12.58 15.41 13.85
C ALA A 382 11.77 16.04 15.02
N GLY A 383 11.41 15.27 16.04
CA GLY A 383 10.84 15.76 17.29
C GLY A 383 9.49 16.49 17.20
N ALA A 384 8.86 16.56 16.02
CA ALA A 384 7.61 17.27 15.84
C ALA A 384 6.47 16.65 16.67
N PRO A 385 5.52 17.46 17.18
CA PRO A 385 4.41 16.97 17.99
C PRO A 385 3.45 16.07 17.19
N VAL A 386 3.33 16.31 15.90
CA VAL A 386 2.47 15.53 15.00
C VAL A 386 3.34 14.67 14.09
N THR A 387 3.05 13.37 14.04
CA THR A 387 3.60 12.44 13.03
C THR A 387 2.48 12.05 12.08
N ALA A 388 2.75 12.06 10.77
CA ALA A 388 1.76 11.76 9.76
C ALA A 388 2.30 10.81 8.68
N THR A 389 1.42 9.97 8.13
CA THR A 389 1.68 9.11 6.96
C THR A 389 0.36 8.68 6.31
N ASP A 390 0.31 8.61 4.98
CA ASP A 390 -0.89 8.15 4.25
C ASP A 390 -1.08 6.63 4.33
N CYS A 391 -0.04 5.89 4.74
CA CYS A 391 -0.08 4.44 4.81
C CYS A 391 -0.38 3.96 6.23
N PRO A 392 -1.53 3.31 6.46
CA PRO A 392 -1.91 2.82 7.79
C PRO A 392 -0.96 1.74 8.32
N LEU A 393 -0.35 0.94 7.45
CA LEU A 393 0.62 -0.07 7.88
C LEU A 393 1.94 0.59 8.30
N ALA A 394 2.37 1.63 7.60
CA ALA A 394 3.51 2.43 8.04
C ALA A 394 3.23 3.14 9.37
N ALA A 395 1.99 3.59 9.61
CA ALA A 395 1.59 4.14 10.91
C ALA A 395 1.75 3.13 12.04
N LEU A 396 1.30 1.88 11.84
CA LEU A 396 1.50 0.79 12.81
C LEU A 396 2.99 0.49 13.06
N GLN A 397 3.80 0.51 12.01
CA GLN A 397 5.25 0.26 12.11
C GLN A 397 5.96 1.40 12.86
N ILE A 398 5.58 2.64 12.60
CA ILE A 398 6.08 3.81 13.32
C ILE A 398 5.72 3.70 14.81
N GLU A 399 4.47 3.38 15.14
CA GLU A 399 4.04 3.17 16.52
C GLU A 399 4.81 2.01 17.18
N GLN A 400 5.02 0.91 16.46
CA GLN A 400 5.80 -0.25 16.92
C GLN A 400 7.24 0.14 17.29
N GLY A 401 7.92 0.92 16.46
CA GLY A 401 9.34 1.22 16.64
C GLY A 401 9.64 2.48 17.46
N THR A 402 8.67 3.39 17.61
CA THR A 402 8.91 4.71 18.25
C THR A 402 7.96 5.01 19.41
N GLY A 403 6.89 4.25 19.59
CA GLY A 403 5.79 4.55 20.51
C GLY A 403 4.92 5.75 20.09
N ARG A 404 5.23 6.41 18.95
CA ARG A 404 4.49 7.57 18.46
C ARG A 404 3.39 7.14 17.51
N LYS A 405 2.16 7.57 17.76
CA LYS A 405 1.04 7.36 16.83
C LYS A 405 1.16 8.30 15.65
N ALA A 406 1.06 7.78 14.44
CA ALA A 406 1.00 8.57 13.23
C ALA A 406 -0.46 8.70 12.76
N LYS A 407 -0.89 9.94 12.46
CA LYS A 407 -2.19 10.24 11.87
C LYS A 407 -2.12 10.15 10.34
N HIS A 408 -3.25 9.88 9.71
CA HIS A 408 -3.35 10.12 8.27
C HIS A 408 -3.34 11.66 8.01
N PRO A 409 -2.63 12.17 6.98
CA PRO A 409 -2.59 13.61 6.71
C PRO A 409 -3.97 14.27 6.56
N ILE A 410 -4.99 13.51 6.12
CA ILE A 410 -6.37 14.03 6.02
C ILE A 410 -6.99 14.32 7.39
N GLN A 411 -6.61 13.57 8.43
CA GLN A 411 -7.06 13.87 9.80
C GLN A 411 -6.41 15.16 10.29
N VAL A 412 -5.12 15.37 9.95
CA VAL A 412 -4.41 16.62 10.28
C VAL A 412 -5.07 17.81 9.58
N LEU A 413 -5.45 17.66 8.32
CA LEU A 413 -6.15 18.69 7.56
C LEU A 413 -7.57 18.96 8.11
N ALA A 414 -8.29 17.91 8.52
CA ALA A 414 -9.61 18.03 9.16
C ALA A 414 -9.50 18.76 10.51
N ASP A 415 -8.48 18.44 11.31
CA ASP A 415 -8.19 19.14 12.57
C ASP A 415 -7.93 20.65 12.33
N ALA A 416 -7.15 20.98 11.28
CA ALA A 416 -6.87 22.37 10.90
C ALA A 416 -8.14 23.16 10.50
N TYR A 417 -9.09 22.49 9.86
CA TYR A 417 -10.40 23.08 9.56
C TYR A 417 -11.34 23.15 10.77
N GLY A 418 -11.02 22.51 11.89
CA GLY A 418 -11.91 22.39 13.04
C GLY A 418 -13.07 21.43 12.80
N LEU A 419 -12.93 20.49 11.88
CA LEU A 419 -13.91 19.45 11.59
C LEU A 419 -13.78 18.31 12.62
N GLU A 420 -14.66 18.29 13.59
CA GLU A 420 -14.70 17.25 14.64
C GLU A 420 -15.24 15.92 14.10
N ASP A 421 -14.81 14.81 14.75
CA ASP A 421 -15.18 13.44 14.35
C ASP A 421 -16.63 13.05 14.78
#